data_3f85be1717cea6bc43547c37aef07b4a
#
_entry.id   3f85be1717cea6bc43547c37aef07b4a
#
_cell.length_a   1.000
_cell.length_b   1.000
_cell.length_c   1.000
_cell.angle_alpha   90.00
_cell.angle_beta   90.00
_cell.angle_gamma   90.00
#
_symmetry.space_group_name_H-M   'P 1'
#
loop_
_entity.id
_entity.type
_entity.pdbx_description
1 polymer ?
#
loop_
_entity_poly.entity_id
_entity_poly.type
_entity_poly.pdbx_seq_one_letter_code
_entity_poly.pdbx_strand_id
1 'polypeptide(L)'
;MLPAGKQRGSPTGGGNFFIFKKSTPAQREAALRFIKWVTQPARAAQWSIDTGYVAVLPAAYDTPAMKKYVSEFPPAAVARDQLPFAKAELSTHDNQRVTKALNDGLQAALTGTKSADVAMKDAQREAERLLRPYKK
;
A
#
# COMPACT_ATOMS: atom_id res chain seq x y z
N MET A 1 7.57 1.15 16.49
CA MET A 1 7.59 2.51 15.91
C MET A 1 8.34 2.44 14.60
N LEU A 2 7.78 2.97 13.52
CA LEU A 2 8.49 3.02 12.25
C LEU A 2 9.64 4.03 12.33
N PRO A 3 10.76 3.78 11.62
CA PRO A 3 11.86 4.73 11.60
C PRO A 3 11.38 6.11 11.13
N ALA A 4 11.77 7.14 11.84
CA ALA A 4 11.48 8.52 11.48
C ALA A 4 12.79 9.27 11.25
N GLY A 5 12.95 9.82 10.05
CA GLY A 5 14.01 10.79 9.78
C GLY A 5 13.60 12.18 10.32
N LYS A 6 13.53 13.18 9.44
CA LYS A 6 13.04 14.52 9.80
C LYS A 6 11.53 14.56 10.06
N GLN A 7 10.76 13.64 9.47
CA GLN A 7 9.31 13.55 9.61
C GLN A 7 8.89 12.07 9.71
N ARG A 8 7.79 11.83 10.42
CA ARG A 8 7.12 10.53 10.37
C ARG A 8 6.47 10.36 9.00
N GLY A 9 6.53 9.14 8.48
CA GLY A 9 5.85 8.78 7.25
C GLY A 9 6.05 7.32 6.92
N SER A 10 5.05 6.74 6.29
CA SER A 10 5.13 5.41 5.69
C SER A 10 4.22 5.41 4.47
N PRO A 11 4.63 4.84 3.34
CA PRO A 11 3.72 4.63 2.23
C PRO A 11 2.65 3.63 2.66
N THR A 12 1.45 3.81 2.13
CA THR A 12 0.37 2.83 2.23
C THR A 12 0.28 2.07 0.93
N GLY A 13 0.25 0.75 1.02
CA GLY A 13 -0.03 -0.13 -0.11
C GLY A 13 -1.16 -1.07 0.22
N GLY A 14 -1.56 -1.90 -0.71
CA GLY A 14 -2.58 -2.91 -0.51
C GLY A 14 -3.36 -3.22 -1.77
N GLY A 15 -4.28 -4.19 -1.66
CA GLY A 15 -5.22 -4.53 -2.72
C GLY A 15 -6.48 -3.67 -2.66
N ASN A 16 -7.04 -3.35 -3.81
CA ASN A 16 -8.28 -2.61 -3.93
C ASN A 16 -9.29 -3.39 -4.76
N PHE A 17 -10.57 -3.24 -4.46
CA PHE A 17 -11.64 -3.72 -5.31
C PHE A 17 -11.95 -2.68 -6.40
N PHE A 18 -12.07 -3.14 -7.63
CA PHE A 18 -12.44 -2.31 -8.76
C PHE A 18 -13.69 -2.85 -9.44
N ILE A 19 -14.63 -1.96 -9.76
CA ILE A 19 -15.80 -2.28 -10.59
C ILE A 19 -15.53 -1.70 -11.98
N PHE A 20 -15.45 -2.57 -12.97
CA PHE A 20 -15.14 -2.15 -14.34
C PHE A 20 -16.27 -1.31 -14.95
N LYS A 21 -15.89 -0.28 -15.69
CA LYS A 21 -16.85 0.64 -16.34
C LYS A 21 -17.84 -0.09 -17.25
N LYS A 22 -17.41 -1.18 -17.92
CA LYS A 22 -18.23 -1.97 -18.83
C LYS A 22 -19.06 -3.06 -18.16
N SER A 23 -19.04 -3.18 -16.83
CA SER A 23 -19.88 -4.14 -16.10
C SER A 23 -21.36 -3.82 -16.32
N THR A 24 -22.17 -4.88 -16.46
CA THR A 24 -23.63 -4.73 -16.53
C THR A 24 -24.19 -4.23 -15.19
N PRO A 25 -25.41 -3.67 -15.15
CA PRO A 25 -26.04 -3.26 -13.88
C PRO A 25 -26.10 -4.38 -12.85
N ALA A 26 -26.45 -5.59 -13.25
CA ALA A 26 -26.51 -6.76 -12.36
C ALA A 26 -25.12 -7.12 -11.80
N GLN A 27 -24.08 -7.10 -12.64
CA GLN A 27 -22.71 -7.34 -12.18
C GLN A 27 -22.23 -6.27 -11.19
N ARG A 28 -22.58 -5.00 -11.44
CA ARG A 28 -22.23 -3.91 -10.50
C ARG A 28 -22.94 -4.08 -9.16
N GLU A 29 -24.22 -4.43 -9.18
CA GLU A 29 -24.98 -4.67 -7.96
C GLU A 29 -24.39 -5.84 -7.16
N ALA A 30 -24.08 -6.96 -7.82
CA ALA A 30 -23.47 -8.12 -7.18
C ALA A 30 -22.09 -7.75 -6.59
N ALA A 31 -21.26 -7.02 -7.33
CA ALA A 31 -19.95 -6.56 -6.83
C ALA A 31 -20.10 -5.64 -5.61
N LEU A 32 -21.05 -4.70 -5.63
CA LEU A 32 -21.32 -3.82 -4.49
C LEU A 32 -21.83 -4.59 -3.26
N ARG A 33 -22.69 -5.60 -3.45
CA ARG A 33 -23.14 -6.48 -2.37
C ARG A 33 -21.95 -7.23 -1.75
N PHE A 34 -21.07 -7.78 -2.58
CA PHE A 34 -19.86 -8.45 -2.11
C PHE A 34 -18.94 -7.49 -1.34
N ILE A 35 -18.65 -6.30 -1.89
CA ILE A 35 -17.80 -5.31 -1.21
C ILE A 35 -18.41 -4.91 0.14
N LYS A 36 -19.69 -4.59 0.18
CA LYS A 36 -20.40 -4.27 1.43
C LYS A 36 -20.36 -5.42 2.43
N TRP A 37 -20.45 -6.65 1.96
CA TRP A 37 -20.40 -7.84 2.81
C TRP A 37 -19.00 -8.05 3.39
N VAL A 38 -17.94 -8.00 2.57
CA VAL A 38 -16.56 -8.26 3.01
C VAL A 38 -16.02 -7.14 3.90
N THR A 39 -16.49 -5.90 3.71
CA THR A 39 -16.09 -4.75 4.52
C THR A 39 -16.93 -4.55 5.79
N GLN A 40 -17.82 -5.49 6.17
CA GLN A 40 -18.48 -5.42 7.47
C GLN A 40 -17.46 -5.47 8.62
N PRO A 41 -17.68 -4.75 9.74
CA PRO A 41 -16.70 -4.63 10.81
C PRO A 41 -16.12 -5.96 11.29
N ALA A 42 -16.98 -6.96 11.53
CA ALA A 42 -16.54 -8.28 11.99
C ALA A 42 -15.66 -9.01 10.95
N ARG A 43 -15.97 -8.89 9.64
CA ARG A 43 -15.18 -9.50 8.57
C ARG A 43 -13.88 -8.76 8.31
N ALA A 44 -13.91 -7.42 8.34
CA ALA A 44 -12.71 -6.61 8.24
C ALA A 44 -11.76 -6.87 9.41
N ALA A 45 -12.30 -7.08 10.63
CA ALA A 45 -11.51 -7.48 11.79
C ALA A 45 -10.88 -8.86 11.59
N GLN A 46 -11.68 -9.86 11.17
CA GLN A 46 -11.17 -11.20 10.95
C GLN A 46 -10.09 -11.23 9.86
N TRP A 47 -10.32 -10.54 8.74
CA TRP A 47 -9.30 -10.40 7.67
C TRP A 47 -8.00 -9.81 8.19
N SER A 48 -8.09 -8.75 9.00
CA SER A 48 -6.93 -8.10 9.61
C SER A 48 -6.16 -9.06 10.53
N ILE A 49 -6.86 -9.84 11.35
CA ILE A 49 -6.28 -10.84 12.26
C ILE A 49 -5.56 -11.94 11.46
N ASP A 50 -6.20 -12.46 10.41
CA ASP A 50 -5.69 -13.60 9.64
C ASP A 50 -4.51 -13.23 8.75
N THR A 51 -4.44 -11.98 8.28
CA THR A 51 -3.46 -11.54 7.27
C THR A 51 -2.41 -10.56 7.78
N GLY A 52 -2.64 -9.93 8.94
CA GLY A 52 -1.81 -8.84 9.45
C GLY A 52 -2.01 -7.50 8.76
N TYR A 53 -2.93 -7.39 7.78
CA TYR A 53 -3.27 -6.09 7.17
C TYR A 53 -4.04 -5.20 8.14
N VAL A 54 -3.87 -3.88 8.01
CA VAL A 54 -4.69 -2.90 8.74
C VAL A 54 -6.13 -3.03 8.29
N ALA A 55 -7.07 -3.13 9.25
CA ALA A 55 -8.48 -3.21 8.91
C ALA A 55 -8.94 -1.92 8.21
N VAL A 56 -9.76 -2.10 7.15
CA VAL A 56 -10.22 -1.00 6.28
C VAL A 56 -11.27 -0.09 6.91
N LEU A 57 -11.75 -0.43 8.10
CA LEU A 57 -12.75 0.33 8.84
C LEU A 57 -12.31 0.57 10.27
N PRO A 58 -12.43 1.79 10.82
CA PRO A 58 -12.22 2.05 12.25
C PRO A 58 -13.10 1.16 13.14
N ALA A 59 -14.37 0.95 12.79
CA ALA A 59 -15.31 0.11 13.53
C ALA A 59 -14.89 -1.37 13.67
N ALA A 60 -13.96 -1.86 12.83
CA ALA A 60 -13.38 -3.19 12.99
C ALA A 60 -12.60 -3.32 14.30
N TYR A 61 -11.96 -2.23 14.76
CA TYR A 61 -11.19 -2.20 16.01
C TYR A 61 -12.07 -2.16 17.26
N ASP A 62 -13.37 -1.89 17.11
CA ASP A 62 -14.33 -1.95 18.21
C ASP A 62 -14.89 -3.34 18.44
N THR A 63 -14.66 -4.27 17.52
CA THR A 63 -15.14 -5.67 17.64
C THR A 63 -14.41 -6.40 18.78
N PRO A 64 -15.12 -7.31 19.49
CA PRO A 64 -14.50 -8.10 20.56
C PRO A 64 -13.27 -8.89 20.09
N ALA A 65 -13.32 -9.48 18.88
CA ALA A 65 -12.22 -10.26 18.31
C ALA A 65 -10.97 -9.40 18.12
N MET A 66 -11.10 -8.20 17.54
CA MET A 66 -9.97 -7.30 17.30
C MET A 66 -9.42 -6.72 18.61
N LYS A 67 -10.30 -6.38 19.57
CA LYS A 67 -9.86 -5.92 20.90
C LYS A 67 -9.02 -7.00 21.59
N LYS A 68 -9.48 -8.25 21.56
CA LYS A 68 -8.71 -9.38 22.10
C LYS A 68 -7.37 -9.53 21.39
N TYR A 69 -7.37 -9.57 20.06
CA TYR A 69 -6.15 -9.69 19.26
C TYR A 69 -5.12 -8.62 19.56
N VAL A 70 -5.54 -7.35 19.63
CA VAL A 70 -4.63 -6.22 19.94
C VAL A 70 -4.11 -6.30 21.39
N SER A 71 -4.91 -6.81 22.34
CA SER A 71 -4.44 -7.00 23.72
C SER A 71 -3.41 -8.11 23.86
N GLU A 72 -3.55 -9.19 23.07
CA GLU A 72 -2.61 -10.32 23.04
C GLU A 72 -1.38 -10.03 22.18
N PHE A 73 -1.52 -9.20 21.15
CA PHE A 73 -0.46 -8.81 20.21
C PHE A 73 -0.46 -7.29 19.98
N PRO A 74 0.01 -6.47 20.93
CA PRO A 74 0.02 -5.00 20.81
C PRO A 74 0.67 -4.45 19.54
N PRO A 75 1.70 -5.09 18.92
CA PRO A 75 2.26 -4.60 17.67
C PRO A 75 1.25 -4.48 16.52
N ALA A 76 0.13 -5.22 16.55
CA ALA A 76 -0.93 -5.11 15.55
C ALA A 76 -1.54 -3.70 15.48
N ALA A 77 -1.55 -2.94 16.56
CA ALA A 77 -2.06 -1.57 16.57
C ALA A 77 -1.07 -0.54 15.98
N VAL A 78 0.22 -0.87 15.89
CA VAL A 78 1.26 0.08 15.45
C VAL A 78 1.01 0.58 14.02
N ALA A 79 0.65 -0.31 13.11
CA ALA A 79 0.37 0.06 11.72
C ALA A 79 -0.87 0.97 11.61
N ARG A 80 -1.94 0.65 12.37
CA ARG A 80 -3.13 1.52 12.48
C ARG A 80 -2.76 2.91 13.00
N ASP A 81 -1.98 2.98 14.05
CA ASP A 81 -1.62 4.23 14.74
C ASP A 81 -0.66 5.09 13.90
N GLN A 82 -0.07 4.52 12.84
CA GLN A 82 0.74 5.25 11.86
C GLN A 82 -0.11 5.84 10.71
N LEU A 83 -1.36 5.42 10.50
CA LEU A 83 -2.19 5.90 9.40
C LEU A 83 -2.32 7.43 9.30
N PRO A 84 -2.41 8.21 10.42
CA PRO A 84 -2.43 9.67 10.33
C PRO A 84 -1.18 10.29 9.70
N PHE A 85 -0.09 9.55 9.67
CA PHE A 85 1.20 9.96 9.07
C PHE A 85 1.47 9.27 7.73
N ALA A 86 0.51 8.50 7.24
CA ALA A 86 0.65 7.77 5.98
C ALA A 86 0.80 8.74 4.81
N LYS A 87 1.59 8.30 3.83
CA LYS A 87 1.80 9.00 2.56
C LYS A 87 1.36 8.10 1.43
N ALA A 88 0.84 8.69 0.36
CA ALA A 88 0.55 7.94 -0.84
C ALA A 88 1.84 7.32 -1.39
N GLU A 89 1.74 6.11 -1.93
CA GLU A 89 2.81 5.52 -2.71
C GLU A 89 3.15 6.38 -3.92
N LEU A 90 4.37 6.23 -4.42
CA LEU A 90 4.77 6.84 -5.68
C LEU A 90 3.76 6.44 -6.76
N SER A 91 3.11 7.44 -7.33
CA SER A 91 2.19 7.28 -8.45
C SER A 91 2.55 8.25 -9.55
N THR A 92 2.85 7.73 -10.71
CA THR A 92 3.29 8.52 -11.87
C THR A 92 2.81 7.89 -13.17
N HIS A 93 2.92 8.60 -14.28
CA HIS A 93 2.75 7.98 -15.59
C HIS A 93 3.76 6.84 -15.76
N ASP A 94 3.35 5.78 -16.46
CA ASP A 94 4.16 4.58 -16.66
C ASP A 94 4.75 4.01 -15.34
N ASN A 95 3.93 4.03 -14.28
CA ASN A 95 4.34 3.79 -12.90
C ASN A 95 5.13 2.48 -12.75
N GLN A 96 4.69 1.43 -13.43
CA GLN A 96 5.31 0.11 -13.36
C GLN A 96 6.79 0.14 -13.81
N ARG A 97 7.07 0.83 -14.92
CA ARG A 97 8.43 0.93 -15.47
C ARG A 97 9.31 1.86 -14.65
N VAL A 98 8.75 2.97 -14.14
CA VAL A 98 9.45 3.88 -13.23
C VAL A 98 9.82 3.18 -11.93
N THR A 99 8.88 2.46 -11.32
CA THR A 99 9.14 1.66 -10.11
C THR A 99 10.18 0.57 -10.37
N LYS A 100 10.13 -0.08 -11.54
CA LYS A 100 11.14 -1.07 -11.92
C LYS A 100 12.54 -0.43 -12.00
N ALA A 101 12.67 0.72 -12.62
CA ALA A 101 13.97 1.41 -12.72
C ALA A 101 14.55 1.71 -11.32
N LEU A 102 13.72 2.15 -10.38
CA LEU A 102 14.14 2.35 -8.99
C LEU A 102 14.58 1.04 -8.33
N ASN A 103 13.77 -0.01 -8.45
CA ASN A 103 14.07 -1.31 -7.85
C ASN A 103 15.34 -1.94 -8.42
N ASP A 104 15.54 -1.86 -9.73
CA ASP A 104 16.77 -2.33 -10.38
C ASP A 104 18.01 -1.57 -9.86
N GLY A 105 17.90 -0.26 -9.66
CA GLY A 105 18.95 0.57 -9.05
C GLY A 105 19.25 0.17 -7.61
N LEU A 106 18.21 0.01 -6.80
CA LEU A 106 18.35 -0.45 -5.40
C LEU A 106 19.00 -1.84 -5.35
N GLN A 107 18.55 -2.78 -6.19
CA GLN A 107 19.13 -4.11 -6.28
C GLN A 107 20.61 -4.06 -6.65
N ALA A 108 20.98 -3.27 -7.66
CA ALA A 108 22.38 -3.13 -8.07
C ALA A 108 23.29 -2.55 -6.96
N ALA A 109 22.76 -1.59 -6.18
CA ALA A 109 23.48 -1.05 -5.03
C ALA A 109 23.62 -2.07 -3.90
N LEU A 110 22.54 -2.78 -3.54
CA LEU A 110 22.53 -3.75 -2.44
C LEU A 110 23.38 -4.98 -2.73
N THR A 111 23.47 -5.41 -3.99
CA THR A 111 24.32 -6.54 -4.40
C THR A 111 25.78 -6.15 -4.67
N GLY A 112 26.12 -4.86 -4.55
CA GLY A 112 27.47 -4.37 -4.83
C GLY A 112 27.86 -4.34 -6.31
N THR A 113 26.89 -4.57 -7.23
CA THR A 113 27.13 -4.55 -8.67
C THR A 113 27.49 -3.14 -9.18
N LYS A 114 26.94 -2.12 -8.50
CA LYS A 114 27.25 -0.70 -8.72
C LYS A 114 27.35 0.01 -7.36
N SER A 115 28.10 1.09 -7.31
CA SER A 115 28.03 1.98 -6.14
C SER A 115 26.62 2.59 -6.04
N ALA A 116 26.19 2.92 -4.83
CA ALA A 116 24.86 3.49 -4.59
C ALA A 116 24.64 4.79 -5.40
N ASP A 117 25.67 5.65 -5.49
CA ASP A 117 25.59 6.89 -6.26
C ASP A 117 25.37 6.61 -7.76
N VAL A 118 26.13 5.69 -8.35
CA VAL A 118 25.98 5.31 -9.76
C VAL A 118 24.62 4.67 -10.01
N ALA A 119 24.21 3.74 -9.16
CA ALA A 119 22.95 3.04 -9.29
C ALA A 119 21.73 3.99 -9.24
N MET A 120 21.73 4.95 -8.30
CA MET A 120 20.65 5.93 -8.18
C MET A 120 20.63 6.95 -9.33
N LYS A 121 21.79 7.38 -9.82
CA LYS A 121 21.88 8.23 -11.01
C LYS A 121 21.36 7.53 -12.27
N ASP A 122 21.64 6.23 -12.41
CA ASP A 122 21.13 5.44 -13.54
C ASP A 122 19.60 5.28 -13.43
N ALA A 123 19.08 4.97 -12.26
CA ALA A 123 17.65 4.90 -12.01
C ALA A 123 16.93 6.22 -12.31
N GLN A 124 17.51 7.35 -11.88
CA GLN A 124 16.98 8.68 -12.16
C GLN A 124 16.92 8.97 -13.66
N ARG A 125 18.01 8.70 -14.39
CA ARG A 125 18.05 8.92 -15.86
C ARG A 125 17.01 8.07 -16.58
N GLU A 126 16.83 6.82 -16.17
CA GLU A 126 15.82 5.94 -16.78
C GLU A 126 14.40 6.41 -16.46
N ALA A 127 14.12 6.81 -15.23
CA ALA A 127 12.83 7.39 -14.86
C ALA A 127 12.53 8.65 -15.68
N GLU A 128 13.48 9.55 -15.84
CA GLU A 128 13.33 10.77 -16.65
C GLU A 128 13.09 10.45 -18.12
N ARG A 129 13.78 9.44 -18.68
CA ARG A 129 13.56 8.97 -20.05
C ARG A 129 12.15 8.46 -20.24
N LEU A 130 11.64 7.65 -19.32
CA LEU A 130 10.29 7.10 -19.33
C LEU A 130 9.21 8.18 -19.21
N LEU A 131 9.47 9.19 -18.40
CA LEU A 131 8.52 10.27 -18.13
C LEU A 131 8.56 11.40 -19.16
N ARG A 132 9.56 11.43 -20.05
CA ARG A 132 9.72 12.48 -21.06
C ARG A 132 8.46 12.73 -21.90
N PRO A 133 7.70 11.71 -22.38
CA PRO A 133 6.51 11.94 -23.19
C PRO A 133 5.37 12.64 -22.41
N TYR A 134 5.43 12.67 -21.08
CA TYR A 134 4.41 13.22 -20.21
C TYR A 134 4.78 14.57 -19.59
N LYS A 135 5.99 15.08 -19.86
CA LYS A 135 6.37 16.45 -19.48
C LYS A 135 5.63 17.43 -20.40
N LYS A 136 4.80 18.28 -19.81
CA LYS A 136 4.18 19.44 -20.49
C LYS A 136 5.17 20.60 -20.52
#